data_82cc592867c8f2980bcfae0621b16aca
#
_entry.id   82cc592867c8f2980bcfae0621b16aca
#
_cell.length_a   1.000
_cell.length_b   1.000
_cell.length_c   1.000
_cell.angle_alpha   90.00
_cell.angle_beta   90.00
_cell.angle_gamma   90.00
#
_symmetry.space_group_name_H-M   'P 1'
#
loop_
_entity.id
_entity.type
_entity.pdbx_description
1 polymer ?
#
loop_
_entity_poly.entity_id
_entity_poly.type
_entity_poly.pdbx_seq_one_letter_code
_entity_poly.pdbx_strand_id
1 'polypeptide(L)'
;LSVFRGSFGRDAAAAVSGADLRLLSELVAKSLVRRPDFGRFELHELLRQYGAEKLDGAAGGALQAARERHARHYLGLLAARREALIGERLVEARDELRREVDNLRSASEWAVCNWSDNAARDALAGLNGFFFAHSWYDGAETFQRLAQRAAGRDDVRRDPARLSTAALAAVTYSL
;
A
#
# COMPACT_ATOMS: atom_id res chain seq x y z
N LEU A 1 12.53 6.28 -1.64
CA LEU A 1 12.33 5.08 -0.81
C LEU A 1 11.49 5.35 0.46
N SER A 2 11.40 6.59 0.93
CA SER A 2 10.71 6.98 2.18
C SER A 2 9.19 6.73 2.21
N VAL A 3 8.57 6.44 1.08
CA VAL A 3 7.13 6.13 1.00
C VAL A 3 6.78 4.68 1.35
N PHE A 4 7.76 3.78 1.33
CA PHE A 4 7.57 2.38 1.69
C PHE A 4 7.27 2.21 3.18
N ARG A 5 6.49 1.17 3.51
CA ARG A 5 6.20 0.73 4.86
C ARG A 5 6.74 -0.68 5.05
N GLY A 6 7.61 -0.84 6.05
CA GLY A 6 8.33 -2.11 6.23
C GLY A 6 9.30 -2.40 5.09
N SER A 7 9.45 -3.67 4.75
CA SER A 7 10.36 -4.09 3.70
C SER A 7 9.72 -4.03 2.31
N PHE A 8 10.56 -3.92 1.27
CA PHE A 8 10.14 -3.85 -0.13
C PHE A 8 11.14 -4.61 -1.02
N GLY A 9 10.67 -5.06 -2.17
CA GLY A 9 11.48 -5.73 -3.18
C GLY A 9 12.22 -4.76 -4.11
N ARG A 10 13.18 -5.30 -4.86
CA ARG A 10 13.94 -4.55 -5.87
C ARG A 10 13.02 -3.92 -6.94
N ASP A 11 12.05 -4.69 -7.43
CA ASP A 11 11.17 -4.25 -8.51
C ASP A 11 10.24 -3.13 -8.03
N ALA A 12 9.78 -3.19 -6.77
CA ALA A 12 9.05 -2.10 -6.13
C ALA A 12 9.93 -0.84 -6.00
N ALA A 13 11.18 -0.98 -5.56
CA ALA A 13 12.10 0.15 -5.46
C ALA A 13 12.32 0.82 -6.82
N ALA A 14 12.52 0.05 -7.87
CA ALA A 14 12.68 0.56 -9.24
C ALA A 14 11.40 1.27 -9.72
N ALA A 15 10.23 0.65 -9.58
CA ALA A 15 8.96 1.20 -10.05
C ALA A 15 8.55 2.49 -9.31
N VAL A 16 8.80 2.56 -8.01
CA VAL A 16 8.33 3.67 -7.16
C VAL A 16 9.32 4.83 -7.13
N SER A 17 10.60 4.53 -7.04
CA SER A 17 11.65 5.55 -6.81
C SER A 17 12.74 5.62 -7.90
N GLY A 18 12.70 4.72 -8.88
CA GLY A 18 13.78 4.59 -9.88
C GLY A 18 15.07 4.01 -9.31
N ALA A 19 15.05 3.47 -8.08
CA ALA A 19 16.24 2.91 -7.46
C ALA A 19 16.58 1.56 -8.07
N ASP A 20 17.72 1.48 -8.72
CA ASP A 20 18.27 0.23 -9.24
C ASP A 20 19.04 -0.56 -8.15
N LEU A 21 19.50 -1.76 -8.50
CA LEU A 21 20.24 -2.62 -7.57
C LEU A 21 21.55 -1.99 -7.13
N ARG A 22 22.20 -1.20 -7.99
CA ARG A 22 23.46 -0.51 -7.67
C ARG A 22 23.24 0.51 -6.56
N LEU A 23 22.24 1.38 -6.73
CA LEU A 23 21.89 2.37 -5.71
C LEU A 23 21.46 1.71 -4.39
N LEU A 24 20.65 0.65 -4.45
CA LEU A 24 20.26 -0.11 -3.26
C LEU A 24 21.48 -0.70 -2.54
N SER A 25 22.46 -1.26 -3.28
CA SER A 25 23.69 -1.80 -2.72
C SER A 25 24.56 -0.72 -2.08
N GLU A 26 24.67 0.46 -2.70
CA GLU A 26 25.37 1.61 -2.14
C GLU A 26 24.72 2.09 -0.83
N LEU A 27 23.38 2.13 -0.77
CA LEU A 27 22.66 2.50 0.44
C LEU A 27 22.82 1.45 1.57
N VAL A 28 22.89 0.18 1.22
CA VAL A 28 23.18 -0.90 2.17
C VAL A 28 24.61 -0.76 2.69
N ALA A 29 25.60 -0.53 1.83
CA ALA A 29 27.00 -0.33 2.23
C ALA A 29 27.17 0.87 3.17
N LYS A 30 26.32 1.90 3.04
CA LYS A 30 26.27 3.07 3.93
C LYS A 30 25.40 2.87 5.17
N SER A 31 24.89 1.68 5.40
CA SER A 31 23.96 1.35 6.50
C SER A 31 22.66 2.20 6.54
N LEU A 32 22.30 2.82 5.42
CA LEU A 32 21.05 3.60 5.30
C LEU A 32 19.85 2.70 4.98
N VAL A 33 20.09 1.57 4.33
CA VAL A 33 19.12 0.52 4.03
C VAL A 33 19.66 -0.80 4.55
N ARG A 34 18.80 -1.61 5.15
CA ARG A 34 19.17 -2.97 5.58
C ARG A 34 18.50 -4.02 4.70
N ARG A 35 19.03 -5.22 4.71
CA ARG A 35 18.51 -6.39 4.00
C ARG A 35 18.02 -7.41 5.03
N PRO A 36 16.74 -7.34 5.46
CA PRO A 36 16.20 -8.27 6.45
C PRO A 36 16.15 -9.71 5.90
N ASP A 37 15.88 -9.87 4.61
CA ASP A 37 15.80 -11.15 3.92
C ASP A 37 16.40 -11.07 2.51
N PHE A 38 16.57 -12.25 1.86
CA PHE A 38 17.05 -12.31 0.48
C PHE A 38 16.11 -11.54 -0.46
N GLY A 39 16.67 -10.58 -1.19
CA GLY A 39 15.93 -9.75 -2.14
C GLY A 39 15.03 -8.68 -1.54
N ARG A 40 15.02 -8.53 -0.21
CA ARG A 40 14.23 -7.51 0.49
C ARG A 40 15.12 -6.40 1.04
N PHE A 41 14.59 -5.20 1.04
CA PHE A 41 15.24 -3.98 1.52
C PHE A 41 14.31 -3.26 2.49
N GLU A 42 14.88 -2.57 3.48
CA GLU A 42 14.11 -1.83 4.48
C GLU A 42 14.88 -0.59 4.93
N LEU A 43 14.16 0.55 5.03
CA LEU A 43 14.67 1.74 5.69
C LEU A 43 14.39 1.69 7.18
N HIS A 44 15.39 2.09 7.99
CA HIS A 44 15.12 2.37 9.39
C HIS A 44 14.09 3.51 9.52
N GLU A 45 13.17 3.40 10.47
CA GLU A 45 12.03 4.34 10.58
C GLU A 45 12.45 5.82 10.66
N LEU A 46 13.51 6.14 11.41
CA LEU A 46 14.03 7.52 11.49
C LEU A 46 14.52 8.05 10.14
N LEU A 47 15.20 7.20 9.35
CA LEU A 47 15.66 7.58 8.02
C LEU A 47 14.48 7.73 7.05
N ARG A 48 13.46 6.89 7.20
CA ARG A 48 12.23 6.99 6.42
C ARG A 48 11.51 8.31 6.69
N GLN A 49 11.36 8.70 7.96
CA GLN A 49 10.75 9.97 8.36
C GLN A 49 11.54 11.16 7.83
N TYR A 50 12.85 11.19 8.05
CA TYR A 50 13.73 12.23 7.52
C TYR A 50 13.63 12.35 6.00
N GLY A 51 13.67 11.21 5.28
CA GLY A 51 13.53 11.20 3.83
C GLY A 51 12.16 11.68 3.35
N ALA A 52 11.08 11.39 4.09
CA ALA A 52 9.74 11.88 3.80
C ALA A 52 9.65 13.41 3.99
N GLU A 53 10.20 13.96 5.08
CA GLU A 53 10.26 15.40 5.32
C GLU A 53 11.04 16.13 4.23
N LYS A 54 12.21 15.62 3.84
CA LYS A 54 13.01 16.18 2.74
C LYS A 54 12.26 16.15 1.40
N LEU A 55 11.52 15.09 1.15
CA LEU A 55 10.74 14.94 -0.08
C LEU A 55 9.51 15.87 -0.09
N ASP A 56 8.90 16.10 1.07
CA ASP A 56 7.75 17.01 1.23
C ASP A 56 8.16 18.46 1.04
N GLY A 57 9.34 18.84 1.55
CA GLY A 57 9.93 20.17 1.34
C GLY A 57 10.51 20.41 -0.06
N ALA A 58 10.59 19.38 -0.91
CA ALA A 58 11.07 19.53 -2.28
C ALA A 58 9.99 20.14 -3.18
N ALA A 59 10.43 21.02 -4.10
CA ALA A 59 9.50 21.65 -5.04
C ALA A 59 8.78 20.61 -5.93
N GLY A 60 7.58 20.96 -6.42
CA GLY A 60 6.87 20.19 -7.45
C GLY A 60 6.07 18.99 -6.97
N GLY A 61 5.77 18.87 -5.67
CA GLY A 61 4.89 17.79 -5.17
C GLY A 61 5.52 16.39 -5.24
N ALA A 62 6.84 16.32 -5.11
CA ALA A 62 7.60 15.08 -5.27
C ALA A 62 7.15 13.95 -4.34
N LEU A 63 6.72 14.29 -3.11
CA LEU A 63 6.18 13.32 -2.16
C LEU A 63 4.85 12.72 -2.66
N GLN A 64 3.95 13.55 -3.18
CA GLN A 64 2.66 13.08 -3.69
C GLN A 64 2.86 12.19 -4.94
N ALA A 65 3.73 12.59 -5.85
CA ALA A 65 4.08 11.78 -7.01
C ALA A 65 4.71 10.42 -6.63
N ALA A 66 5.54 10.39 -5.58
CA ALA A 66 6.10 9.14 -5.07
C ALA A 66 5.04 8.24 -4.42
N ARG A 67 4.12 8.82 -3.64
CA ARG A 67 2.98 8.10 -3.04
C ARG A 67 2.04 7.55 -4.11
N GLU A 68 1.80 8.29 -5.17
CA GLU A 68 0.99 7.82 -6.29
C GLU A 68 1.63 6.63 -6.99
N ARG A 69 2.93 6.68 -7.31
CA ARG A 69 3.65 5.54 -7.90
C ARG A 69 3.62 4.33 -6.96
N HIS A 70 3.79 4.54 -5.66
CA HIS A 70 3.69 3.50 -4.65
C HIS A 70 2.29 2.84 -4.65
N ALA A 71 1.22 3.64 -4.64
CA ALA A 71 -0.14 3.14 -4.69
C ALA A 71 -0.40 2.36 -5.98
N ARG A 72 -0.02 2.90 -7.15
CA ARG A 72 -0.16 2.21 -8.44
C ARG A 72 0.57 0.87 -8.48
N HIS A 73 1.78 0.80 -7.94
CA HIS A 73 2.57 -0.43 -7.90
C HIS A 73 1.89 -1.50 -7.05
N TYR A 74 1.56 -1.20 -5.80
CA TYR A 74 1.04 -2.20 -4.87
C TYR A 74 -0.42 -2.60 -5.15
N LEU A 75 -1.26 -1.67 -5.56
CA LEU A 75 -2.63 -2.01 -5.96
C LEU A 75 -2.66 -2.71 -7.33
N GLY A 76 -1.70 -2.42 -8.22
CA GLY A 76 -1.49 -3.20 -9.44
C GLY A 76 -1.04 -4.64 -9.15
N LEU A 77 -0.13 -4.84 -8.19
CA LEU A 77 0.26 -6.17 -7.72
C LEU A 77 -0.96 -6.94 -7.17
N LEU A 78 -1.76 -6.30 -6.34
CA LEU A 78 -2.98 -6.89 -5.77
C LEU A 78 -3.98 -7.29 -6.87
N ALA A 79 -4.22 -6.42 -7.85
CA ALA A 79 -5.09 -6.70 -8.99
C ALA A 79 -4.59 -7.88 -9.82
N ALA A 80 -3.28 -7.97 -10.06
CA ALA A 80 -2.66 -9.08 -10.79
C ALA A 80 -2.73 -10.43 -10.05
N ARG A 81 -3.00 -10.44 -8.75
CA ARG A 81 -3.14 -11.66 -7.93
C ARG A 81 -4.58 -12.04 -7.64
N ARG A 82 -5.55 -11.24 -8.09
CA ARG A 82 -6.97 -11.42 -7.78
C ARG A 82 -7.50 -12.81 -8.13
N GLU A 83 -7.22 -13.32 -9.32
CA GLU A 83 -7.65 -14.66 -9.75
C GLU A 83 -6.95 -15.76 -8.94
N ALA A 84 -5.67 -15.60 -8.62
CA ALA A 84 -4.94 -16.55 -7.81
C ALA A 84 -5.46 -16.64 -6.37
N LEU A 85 -6.01 -15.54 -5.82
CA LEU A 85 -6.59 -15.52 -4.47
C LEU A 85 -7.90 -16.32 -4.32
N ILE A 86 -8.55 -16.71 -5.43
CA ILE A 86 -9.76 -17.53 -5.43
C ILE A 86 -9.55 -18.91 -6.11
N GLY A 87 -8.34 -19.19 -6.61
CA GLY A 87 -8.02 -20.39 -7.37
C GLY A 87 -7.02 -21.32 -6.66
N GLU A 88 -6.46 -22.23 -7.41
CA GLU A 88 -5.52 -23.26 -6.92
C GLU A 88 -4.21 -22.66 -6.34
N ARG A 89 -3.84 -21.45 -6.75
CA ARG A 89 -2.64 -20.74 -6.28
C ARG A 89 -2.90 -19.78 -5.11
N LEU A 90 -3.97 -20.01 -4.34
CA LEU A 90 -4.36 -19.17 -3.21
C LEU A 90 -3.23 -19.01 -2.17
N VAL A 91 -2.59 -20.11 -1.79
CA VAL A 91 -1.56 -20.10 -0.75
C VAL A 91 -0.35 -19.27 -1.18
N GLU A 92 0.12 -19.45 -2.41
CA GLU A 92 1.26 -18.72 -2.97
C GLU A 92 0.95 -17.22 -3.09
N ALA A 93 -0.20 -16.87 -3.64
CA ALA A 93 -0.63 -15.49 -3.80
C ALA A 93 -0.81 -14.79 -2.45
N ARG A 94 -1.42 -15.47 -1.48
CA ARG A 94 -1.57 -14.97 -0.12
C ARG A 94 -0.22 -14.72 0.55
N ASP A 95 0.71 -15.66 0.47
CA ASP A 95 2.01 -15.55 1.12
C ASP A 95 2.91 -14.50 0.46
N GLU A 96 2.78 -14.29 -0.85
CA GLU A 96 3.39 -13.18 -1.56
C GLU A 96 2.85 -11.83 -1.06
N LEU A 97 1.52 -11.65 -1.06
CA LEU A 97 0.86 -10.41 -0.65
C LEU A 97 1.02 -10.12 0.84
N ARG A 98 1.13 -11.15 1.68
CA ARG A 98 1.40 -11.02 3.10
C ARG A 98 2.70 -10.27 3.39
N ARG A 99 3.74 -10.50 2.58
CA ARG A 99 5.02 -9.80 2.72
C ARG A 99 4.92 -8.31 2.39
N GLU A 100 3.88 -7.92 1.69
CA GLU A 100 3.62 -6.55 1.24
C GLU A 100 2.48 -5.87 2.01
N VAL A 101 1.95 -6.50 3.07
CA VAL A 101 0.71 -6.06 3.75
C VAL A 101 0.75 -4.59 4.20
N ASP A 102 1.87 -4.12 4.74
CA ASP A 102 2.00 -2.75 5.21
C ASP A 102 2.06 -1.74 4.05
N ASN A 103 2.69 -2.13 2.95
CA ASN A 103 2.69 -1.35 1.71
C ASN A 103 1.30 -1.34 1.06
N LEU A 104 0.57 -2.46 1.04
CA LEU A 104 -0.79 -2.56 0.54
C LEU A 104 -1.76 -1.68 1.35
N ARG A 105 -1.64 -1.70 2.69
CA ARG A 105 -2.41 -0.82 3.58
C ARG A 105 -2.15 0.66 3.27
N SER A 106 -0.87 1.04 3.22
CA SER A 106 -0.48 2.43 2.94
C SER A 106 -0.91 2.88 1.54
N ALA A 107 -0.79 2.01 0.53
CA ALA A 107 -1.26 2.27 -0.82
C ALA A 107 -2.78 2.48 -0.88
N SER A 108 -3.55 1.64 -0.19
CA SER A 108 -5.01 1.74 -0.12
C SER A 108 -5.47 2.98 0.62
N GLU A 109 -4.83 3.33 1.74
CA GLU A 109 -5.11 4.58 2.48
C GLU A 109 -4.90 5.82 1.61
N TRP A 110 -3.85 5.83 0.83
CA TRP A 110 -3.59 6.94 -0.09
C TRP A 110 -4.61 6.96 -1.24
N ALA A 111 -4.91 5.81 -1.84
CA ALA A 111 -5.84 5.70 -2.97
C ALA A 111 -7.25 6.16 -2.61
N VAL A 112 -7.76 5.77 -1.44
CA VAL A 112 -9.10 6.20 -0.95
C VAL A 112 -9.19 7.73 -0.84
N CYS A 113 -8.09 8.40 -0.53
CA CYS A 113 -8.07 9.87 -0.40
C CYS A 113 -7.85 10.61 -1.71
N ASN A 114 -7.22 9.98 -2.73
CA ASN A 114 -6.69 10.71 -3.88
C ASN A 114 -7.20 10.20 -5.24
N TRP A 115 -7.72 8.98 -5.33
CA TRP A 115 -8.21 8.41 -6.58
C TRP A 115 -9.71 8.67 -6.80
N SER A 116 -10.14 8.52 -8.07
CA SER A 116 -11.55 8.48 -8.40
C SER A 116 -12.24 7.28 -7.74
N ASP A 117 -13.55 7.40 -7.50
CA ASP A 117 -14.33 6.38 -6.78
C ASP A 117 -14.22 4.97 -7.39
N ASN A 118 -14.19 4.85 -8.72
CA ASN A 118 -14.09 3.55 -9.38
C ASN A 118 -12.73 2.88 -9.13
N ALA A 119 -11.62 3.61 -9.30
CA ALA A 119 -10.28 3.07 -9.07
C ALA A 119 -10.05 2.69 -7.59
N ALA A 120 -10.55 3.50 -6.66
CA ALA A 120 -10.51 3.19 -5.24
C ALA A 120 -11.36 1.96 -4.90
N ARG A 121 -12.54 1.83 -5.51
CA ARG A 121 -13.43 0.66 -5.32
C ARG A 121 -12.79 -0.64 -5.79
N ASP A 122 -12.17 -0.64 -6.97
CA ASP A 122 -11.50 -1.82 -7.52
C ASP A 122 -10.33 -2.26 -6.64
N ALA A 123 -9.56 -1.28 -6.13
CA ALA A 123 -8.48 -1.53 -5.18
C ALA A 123 -8.99 -2.13 -3.87
N LEU A 124 -10.08 -1.58 -3.31
CA LEU A 124 -10.69 -2.08 -2.08
C LEU A 124 -11.29 -3.48 -2.25
N ALA A 125 -11.89 -3.79 -3.40
CA ALA A 125 -12.40 -5.14 -3.69
C ALA A 125 -11.27 -6.17 -3.71
N GLY A 126 -10.11 -5.84 -4.30
CA GLY A 126 -8.92 -6.69 -4.26
C GLY A 126 -8.37 -6.88 -2.85
N LEU A 127 -8.31 -5.79 -2.07
CA LEU A 127 -7.86 -5.82 -0.68
C LEU A 127 -8.78 -6.67 0.21
N ASN A 128 -10.10 -6.57 0.00
CA ASN A 128 -11.07 -7.41 0.68
C ASN A 128 -10.83 -8.90 0.40
N GLY A 129 -10.64 -9.29 -0.85
CA GLY A 129 -10.31 -10.67 -1.22
C GLY A 129 -9.04 -11.18 -0.56
N PHE A 130 -8.01 -10.35 -0.48
CA PHE A 130 -6.76 -10.70 0.20
C PHE A 130 -6.97 -10.92 1.71
N PHE A 131 -7.62 -10.00 2.42
CA PHE A 131 -7.84 -10.14 3.86
C PHE A 131 -8.80 -11.27 4.20
N PHE A 132 -9.79 -11.54 3.36
CA PHE A 132 -10.65 -12.72 3.52
C PHE A 132 -9.84 -14.03 3.51
N ALA A 133 -8.82 -14.11 2.67
CA ALA A 133 -7.93 -15.26 2.57
C ALA A 133 -6.81 -15.27 3.61
N HIS A 134 -6.44 -14.11 4.18
CA HIS A 134 -5.28 -13.96 5.04
C HIS A 134 -5.63 -13.87 6.52
N SER A 135 -6.42 -12.88 6.91
CA SER A 135 -6.76 -12.61 8.31
C SER A 135 -7.98 -11.71 8.39
N TRP A 136 -9.07 -12.25 8.93
CA TRP A 136 -10.31 -11.51 9.15
C TRP A 136 -10.12 -10.28 10.07
N TYR A 137 -9.37 -10.45 11.17
CA TYR A 137 -9.12 -9.37 12.14
C TYR A 137 -8.32 -8.22 11.54
N ASP A 138 -7.25 -8.52 10.81
CA ASP A 138 -6.44 -7.51 10.13
C ASP A 138 -7.25 -6.77 9.06
N GLY A 139 -8.18 -7.48 8.41
CA GLY A 139 -9.14 -6.91 7.48
C GLY A 139 -10.04 -5.89 8.17
N ALA A 140 -10.68 -6.25 9.27
CA ALA A 140 -11.60 -5.39 10.03
C ALA A 140 -10.92 -4.07 10.43
N GLU A 141 -9.74 -4.15 11.05
CA GLU A 141 -8.98 -2.96 11.45
C GLU A 141 -8.57 -2.09 10.25
N THR A 142 -8.13 -2.72 9.17
CA THR A 142 -7.72 -2.00 7.96
C THR A 142 -8.90 -1.27 7.33
N PHE A 143 -10.04 -1.93 7.14
CA PHE A 143 -11.22 -1.32 6.55
C PHE A 143 -11.86 -0.25 7.44
N GLN A 144 -11.81 -0.40 8.76
CA GLN A 144 -12.24 0.63 9.68
C GLN A 144 -11.41 1.92 9.52
N ARG A 145 -10.09 1.78 9.43
CA ARG A 145 -9.19 2.94 9.17
C ARG A 145 -9.44 3.58 7.80
N LEU A 146 -9.66 2.78 6.76
CA LEU A 146 -9.98 3.29 5.43
C LEU A 146 -11.31 4.06 5.41
N ALA A 147 -12.34 3.56 6.09
CA ALA A 147 -13.62 4.24 6.22
C ALA A 147 -13.50 5.58 6.95
N GLN A 148 -12.72 5.64 8.04
CA GLN A 148 -12.46 6.88 8.78
C GLN A 148 -11.74 7.93 7.90
N ARG A 149 -10.75 7.50 7.10
CA ARG A 149 -10.05 8.41 6.17
C ARG A 149 -10.95 8.90 5.04
N ALA A 150 -11.77 8.02 4.48
CA ALA A 150 -12.74 8.39 3.46
C ALA A 150 -13.76 9.40 3.97
N ALA A 151 -14.27 9.24 5.20
CA ALA A 151 -15.23 10.14 5.83
C ALA A 151 -14.70 11.58 6.01
N GLY A 152 -13.37 11.76 6.03
CA GLY A 152 -12.72 13.08 6.09
C GLY A 152 -12.76 13.87 4.78
N ARG A 153 -13.17 13.26 3.67
CA ARG A 153 -13.24 13.91 2.35
C ARG A 153 -14.49 14.76 2.21
N ASP A 154 -14.34 15.97 1.66
CA ASP A 154 -15.46 16.90 1.45
C ASP A 154 -16.49 16.39 0.42
N ASP A 155 -16.06 15.64 -0.58
CA ASP A 155 -16.93 15.03 -1.58
C ASP A 155 -17.76 13.87 -1.02
N VAL A 156 -17.20 13.12 -0.08
CA VAL A 156 -17.89 12.04 0.65
C VAL A 156 -18.94 12.61 1.62
N ARG A 157 -18.65 13.75 2.26
CA ARG A 157 -19.63 14.46 3.11
C ARG A 157 -20.84 14.92 2.32
N ARG A 158 -20.69 15.21 1.02
CA ARG A 158 -21.78 15.63 0.13
C ARG A 158 -22.56 14.46 -0.47
N ASP A 159 -21.96 13.28 -0.55
CA ASP A 159 -22.59 12.07 -1.08
C ASP A 159 -22.18 10.83 -0.23
N PRO A 160 -22.98 10.49 0.81
CA PRO A 160 -22.72 9.34 1.67
C PRO A 160 -22.71 7.98 0.94
N ALA A 161 -23.27 7.88 -0.27
CA ALA A 161 -23.21 6.64 -1.06
C ALA A 161 -21.78 6.27 -1.46
N ARG A 162 -20.87 7.24 -1.47
CA ARG A 162 -19.43 7.04 -1.72
C ARG A 162 -18.70 6.37 -0.56
N LEU A 163 -19.24 6.46 0.65
CA LEU A 163 -18.76 5.71 1.82
C LEU A 163 -19.08 4.22 1.75
N SER A 164 -20.04 3.82 0.91
CA SER A 164 -20.69 2.51 1.01
C SER A 164 -19.73 1.34 0.82
N THR A 165 -18.69 1.49 0.00
CA THR A 165 -17.79 0.37 -0.31
C THR A 165 -16.79 0.11 0.81
N ALA A 166 -16.19 1.14 1.40
CA ALA A 166 -15.30 0.98 2.55
C ALA A 166 -16.10 0.64 3.83
N ALA A 167 -17.28 1.24 4.01
CA ALA A 167 -18.16 0.96 5.12
C ALA A 167 -18.79 -0.44 5.03
N LEU A 168 -19.22 -0.89 3.85
CA LEU A 168 -19.69 -2.26 3.62
C LEU A 168 -18.61 -3.30 3.90
N ALA A 169 -17.38 -3.06 3.48
CA ALA A 169 -16.27 -3.93 3.81
C ALA A 169 -16.01 -3.94 5.33
N ALA A 170 -16.03 -2.78 6.00
CA ALA A 170 -15.88 -2.71 7.44
C ALA A 170 -17.01 -3.45 8.18
N VAL A 171 -18.26 -3.35 7.73
CA VAL A 171 -19.41 -4.09 8.29
C VAL A 171 -19.28 -5.59 8.05
N THR A 172 -18.80 -6.02 6.89
CA THR A 172 -18.58 -7.45 6.57
C THR A 172 -17.58 -8.11 7.52
N TYR A 173 -16.61 -7.33 8.03
CA TYR A 173 -15.61 -7.82 8.98
C TYR A 173 -16.00 -7.63 10.46
N SER A 174 -17.11 -6.97 10.77
CA SER A 174 -17.55 -6.74 12.16
C SER A 174 -18.63 -7.74 12.64
N LEU A 175 -19.08 -8.65 11.78
CA LEU A 175 -20.00 -9.76 12.08
C LEU A 175 -19.26 -11.06 12.29
#